data_63f774af15e81193ba290743fce39f90
#
_entry.id   63f774af15e81193ba290743fce39f90
#
_cell.length_a   1.000
_cell.length_b   1.000
_cell.length_c   1.000
_cell.angle_alpha   90.00
_cell.angle_beta   90.00
_cell.angle_gamma   90.00
#
_symmetry.space_group_name_H-M   'P 1'
#
loop_
_entity.id
_entity.type
_entity.pdbx_description
1 polymer ?
#
loop_
_entity_poly.entity_id
_entity_poly.type
_entity_poly.pdbx_seq_one_letter_code
_entity_poly.pdbx_strand_id
1 'polypeptide(L)'
;MPHIEQLSPHIANLIAAGEVVERPASVVKELLENAIDAGARNVTVELQNGGLTYLRVTDDGCGIAPDELPTAFLRHATSKLRTAADLAAIGTLGFRGEALAAIASVSHLDIFSRQTGAASGATLHLDGGKPLSVEPAGCPEGTSIIVRDLFYNTPARLKFMKQDRAEATAIAGLAAHIALSHPDISFRLIKDGREELHTPGDGKPLSAVYAALGRDFALALVEVHGRDGQLAVDGFVTKPLAGRGTRGMQTFFVNGRFIKSQLLTAAVEEAYANRLMKGKFPGCVLNVTLPADMVDVNVHPAKTVVKFLNEKQVFDLVYHAASDALDRDGAPEPLHTSPRPAAQAPKPQEFYRSMTAQEWRAQNEAKRPEPPKRDAPFIAVTSASSELGGRVSVSDFVRRTPAPPAKKPEDGHILPKMVE
;
A
#
# COMPACT_ATOMS: atom_id res chain seq x y z
N MET A 1 -49.44 28.95 2.85
CA MET A 1 -48.06 29.16 3.39
C MET A 1 -47.46 27.79 3.62
N PRO A 2 -46.20 27.57 3.33
CA PRO A 2 -45.56 26.30 3.69
C PRO A 2 -45.60 26.15 5.23
N HIS A 3 -46.04 24.99 5.70
CA HIS A 3 -46.00 24.66 7.10
C HIS A 3 -44.67 23.97 7.43
N ILE A 4 -44.09 24.28 8.60
CA ILE A 4 -42.89 23.59 9.11
C ILE A 4 -43.39 22.34 9.85
N GLU A 5 -42.99 21.17 9.38
CA GLU A 5 -43.30 19.88 9.98
C GLU A 5 -42.02 19.13 10.33
N GLN A 6 -42.08 18.34 11.43
CA GLN A 6 -40.98 17.45 11.79
C GLN A 6 -40.95 16.29 10.81
N LEU A 7 -39.78 16.06 10.19
CA LEU A 7 -39.58 14.94 9.27
C LEU A 7 -39.74 13.58 10.00
N SER A 8 -40.26 12.60 9.29
CA SER A 8 -40.26 11.24 9.81
C SER A 8 -38.80 10.76 10.07
N PRO A 9 -38.57 9.91 11.07
CA PRO A 9 -37.23 9.39 11.36
C PRO A 9 -36.54 8.77 10.14
N HIS A 10 -37.31 8.11 9.27
CA HIS A 10 -36.77 7.52 8.03
C HIS A 10 -36.25 8.57 7.07
N ILE A 11 -37.02 9.65 6.81
CA ILE A 11 -36.58 10.74 5.92
C ILE A 11 -35.38 11.48 6.54
N ALA A 12 -35.43 11.75 7.84
CA ALA A 12 -34.32 12.38 8.56
C ALA A 12 -33.02 11.55 8.46
N ASN A 13 -33.15 10.20 8.53
CA ASN A 13 -32.00 9.29 8.36
C ASN A 13 -31.43 9.33 6.94
N LEU A 14 -32.29 9.36 5.91
CA LEU A 14 -31.83 9.46 4.50
C LEU A 14 -31.10 10.78 4.21
N ILE A 15 -31.59 11.90 4.81
CA ILE A 15 -30.93 13.22 4.66
C ILE A 15 -29.56 13.19 5.35
N ALA A 16 -29.50 12.74 6.61
CA ALA A 16 -28.26 12.67 7.36
C ALA A 16 -27.27 11.66 6.75
N ALA A 17 -27.77 10.51 6.25
CA ALA A 17 -26.95 9.59 5.49
C ALA A 17 -26.31 10.27 4.27
N GLY A 18 -27.03 11.22 3.68
CA GLY A 18 -26.55 12.04 2.59
C GLY A 18 -25.29 12.87 2.90
N GLU A 19 -25.11 13.28 4.12
CA GLU A 19 -23.97 14.07 4.58
C GLU A 19 -22.77 13.21 5.00
N VAL A 20 -23.03 11.97 5.47
CA VAL A 20 -22.00 11.04 5.94
C VAL A 20 -21.51 10.12 4.82
N VAL A 21 -22.45 9.60 4.02
CA VAL A 21 -22.17 8.63 2.95
C VAL A 21 -22.38 9.29 1.59
N GLU A 22 -21.34 9.94 1.09
CA GLU A 22 -21.39 10.60 -0.21
C GLU A 22 -21.18 9.63 -1.37
N ARG A 23 -20.34 8.61 -1.18
CA ARG A 23 -19.88 7.68 -2.21
C ARG A 23 -19.32 6.39 -1.58
N PRO A 24 -19.08 5.31 -2.36
CA PRO A 24 -18.53 4.06 -1.84
C PRO A 24 -17.22 4.23 -1.02
N ALA A 25 -16.33 5.12 -1.45
CA ALA A 25 -15.10 5.40 -0.71
C ALA A 25 -15.35 5.98 0.70
N SER A 26 -16.48 6.71 0.92
CA SER A 26 -16.86 7.18 2.26
C SER A 26 -17.25 6.01 3.17
N VAL A 27 -17.97 5.01 2.63
CA VAL A 27 -18.31 3.79 3.36
C VAL A 27 -17.04 3.03 3.78
N VAL A 28 -16.14 2.80 2.82
CA VAL A 28 -14.86 2.10 3.10
C VAL A 28 -14.07 2.83 4.16
N LYS A 29 -14.01 4.17 4.08
CA LYS A 29 -13.30 4.99 5.06
C LYS A 29 -13.80 4.75 6.48
N GLU A 30 -15.11 4.90 6.68
CA GLU A 30 -15.71 4.74 8.00
C GLU A 30 -15.56 3.31 8.55
N LEU A 31 -15.67 2.28 7.69
CA LEU A 31 -15.49 0.89 8.10
C LEU A 31 -14.03 0.57 8.43
N LEU A 32 -13.06 1.10 7.67
CA LEU A 32 -11.63 0.96 7.97
C LEU A 32 -11.25 1.67 9.28
N GLU A 33 -11.74 2.89 9.50
CA GLU A 33 -11.52 3.62 10.74
C GLU A 33 -12.11 2.86 11.94
N ASN A 34 -13.27 2.21 11.78
CA ASN A 34 -13.86 1.37 12.83
C ASN A 34 -13.03 0.09 13.10
N ALA A 35 -12.50 -0.56 12.08
CA ALA A 35 -11.62 -1.72 12.21
C ALA A 35 -10.31 -1.36 12.97
N ILE A 36 -9.69 -0.23 12.63
CA ILE A 36 -8.52 0.28 13.32
C ILE A 36 -8.82 0.58 14.79
N ASP A 37 -9.92 1.28 15.07
CA ASP A 37 -10.37 1.60 16.43
C ASP A 37 -10.73 0.35 17.24
N ALA A 38 -11.14 -0.75 16.57
CA ALA A 38 -11.36 -2.07 17.19
C ALA A 38 -10.06 -2.84 17.46
N GLY A 39 -8.91 -2.28 17.15
CA GLY A 39 -7.60 -2.89 17.37
C GLY A 39 -7.26 -4.02 16.40
N ALA A 40 -7.83 -4.01 15.20
CA ALA A 40 -7.55 -5.00 14.17
C ALA A 40 -6.08 -4.98 13.74
N ARG A 41 -5.55 -6.15 13.43
CA ARG A 41 -4.22 -6.34 12.83
C ARG A 41 -4.29 -6.75 11.37
N ASN A 42 -5.41 -7.32 10.95
CA ASN A 42 -5.66 -7.72 9.58
C ASN A 42 -7.01 -7.17 9.13
N VAL A 43 -7.01 -6.40 8.05
CA VAL A 43 -8.22 -5.83 7.47
C VAL A 43 -8.29 -6.14 5.99
N THR A 44 -9.40 -6.76 5.57
CA THR A 44 -9.65 -7.07 4.15
C THR A 44 -10.83 -6.26 3.64
N VAL A 45 -10.63 -5.55 2.54
CA VAL A 45 -11.68 -4.85 1.78
C VAL A 45 -11.91 -5.60 0.47
N GLU A 46 -13.15 -5.94 0.20
CA GLU A 46 -13.57 -6.58 -1.04
C GLU A 46 -14.66 -5.75 -1.71
N LEU A 47 -14.55 -5.54 -3.01
CA LEU A 47 -15.52 -4.73 -3.75
C LEU A 47 -15.77 -5.28 -5.16
N GLN A 48 -16.99 -5.04 -5.65
CA GLN A 48 -17.39 -5.28 -7.04
C GLN A 48 -18.11 -4.03 -7.58
N ASN A 49 -17.95 -3.78 -8.88
CA ASN A 49 -18.59 -2.66 -9.56
C ASN A 49 -18.39 -1.33 -8.83
N GLY A 50 -17.14 -1.00 -8.48
CA GLY A 50 -16.81 0.24 -7.79
C GLY A 50 -17.32 0.33 -6.34
N GLY A 51 -17.80 -0.78 -5.75
CA GLY A 51 -18.37 -0.83 -4.40
C GLY A 51 -19.84 -0.43 -4.31
N LEU A 52 -20.53 -0.28 -5.45
CA LEU A 52 -21.95 0.03 -5.50
C LEU A 52 -22.83 -1.20 -5.32
N THR A 53 -22.51 -2.31 -5.98
CA THR A 53 -23.29 -3.56 -5.88
C THR A 53 -22.85 -4.43 -4.71
N TYR A 54 -21.55 -4.44 -4.41
CA TYR A 54 -20.98 -5.23 -3.33
C TYR A 54 -19.75 -4.56 -2.74
N LEU A 55 -19.73 -4.48 -1.42
CA LEU A 55 -18.61 -4.02 -0.64
C LEU A 55 -18.58 -4.82 0.67
N ARG A 56 -17.44 -5.42 1.00
CA ARG A 56 -17.21 -6.13 2.26
C ARG A 56 -15.95 -5.60 2.92
N VAL A 57 -16.06 -5.32 4.21
CA VAL A 57 -14.90 -5.06 5.06
C VAL A 57 -14.90 -6.10 6.17
N THR A 58 -13.79 -6.80 6.32
CA THR A 58 -13.58 -7.82 7.35
C THR A 58 -12.34 -7.47 8.14
N ASP A 59 -12.45 -7.48 9.44
CA ASP A 59 -11.37 -7.24 10.40
C ASP A 59 -11.28 -8.37 11.44
N ASP A 60 -10.15 -8.45 12.11
CA ASP A 60 -9.86 -9.35 13.24
C ASP A 60 -9.79 -8.59 14.58
N GLY A 61 -10.50 -7.47 14.71
CA GLY A 61 -10.56 -6.66 15.92
C GLY A 61 -11.33 -7.31 17.07
N CYS A 62 -11.66 -6.53 18.08
CA CYS A 62 -12.32 -7.02 19.31
C CYS A 62 -13.72 -7.61 19.09
N GLY A 63 -14.37 -7.34 17.96
CA GLY A 63 -15.74 -7.74 17.68
C GLY A 63 -16.79 -6.98 18.48
N ILE A 64 -18.07 -7.29 18.21
CA ILE A 64 -19.25 -6.68 18.86
C ILE A 64 -20.06 -7.80 19.52
N ALA A 65 -20.55 -7.56 20.75
CA ALA A 65 -21.42 -8.51 21.45
C ALA A 65 -22.77 -8.66 20.75
N PRO A 66 -23.40 -9.83 20.79
CA PRO A 66 -24.70 -10.07 20.13
C PRO A 66 -25.80 -9.12 20.59
N ASP A 67 -25.84 -8.75 21.85
CA ASP A 67 -26.80 -7.83 22.46
C ASP A 67 -26.52 -6.35 22.09
N GLU A 68 -25.29 -6.01 21.74
CA GLU A 68 -24.90 -4.67 21.30
C GLU A 68 -25.09 -4.46 19.79
N LEU A 69 -25.20 -5.54 18.97
CA LEU A 69 -25.32 -5.43 17.51
C LEU A 69 -26.46 -4.50 17.07
N PRO A 70 -27.70 -4.60 17.59
CA PRO A 70 -28.77 -3.68 17.19
C PRO A 70 -28.47 -2.24 17.59
N THR A 71 -27.85 -2.04 18.77
CA THR A 71 -27.50 -0.71 19.29
C THR A 71 -26.44 -0.03 18.44
N ALA A 72 -25.47 -0.79 17.86
CA ALA A 72 -24.41 -0.25 17.01
C ALA A 72 -24.94 0.45 15.74
N PHE A 73 -26.18 0.14 15.32
CA PHE A 73 -26.85 0.76 14.16
C PHE A 73 -27.85 1.86 14.53
N LEU A 74 -27.94 2.22 15.82
CA LEU A 74 -28.71 3.38 16.24
C LEU A 74 -27.90 4.67 16.03
N ARG A 75 -28.59 5.75 15.75
CA ARG A 75 -27.95 7.07 15.66
C ARG A 75 -27.44 7.52 17.03
N HIS A 76 -26.29 8.16 17.02
CA HIS A 76 -25.61 8.66 18.22
C HIS A 76 -25.17 7.54 19.20
N ALA A 77 -25.17 6.28 18.75
CA ALA A 77 -24.63 5.16 19.50
C ALA A 77 -23.11 5.05 19.23
N THR A 78 -22.33 5.19 20.28
CA THR A 78 -20.87 5.07 20.21
C THR A 78 -20.30 4.52 21.51
N SER A 79 -19.32 3.66 21.41
CA SER A 79 -18.51 3.19 22.54
C SER A 79 -17.33 4.13 22.85
N LYS A 80 -17.06 5.11 21.97
CA LYS A 80 -15.81 5.88 21.91
C LYS A 80 -15.86 7.19 22.69
N LEU A 81 -17.05 7.76 22.92
CA LEU A 81 -17.27 9.01 23.65
C LEU A 81 -18.35 8.79 24.71
N ARG A 82 -18.08 9.19 25.96
CA ARG A 82 -19.01 9.14 27.05
C ARG A 82 -19.20 10.48 27.76
N THR A 83 -18.21 11.35 27.69
CA THR A 83 -18.19 12.64 28.38
C THR A 83 -17.86 13.79 27.46
N ALA A 84 -18.20 15.02 27.87
CA ALA A 84 -17.79 16.23 27.13
C ALA A 84 -16.26 16.42 27.11
N ALA A 85 -15.54 15.87 28.08
CA ALA A 85 -14.09 15.90 28.11
C ALA A 85 -13.48 15.03 27.00
N ASP A 86 -14.10 13.87 26.68
CA ASP A 86 -13.65 12.99 25.59
C ASP A 86 -13.75 13.70 24.22
N LEU A 87 -14.72 14.62 24.08
CA LEU A 87 -14.90 15.40 22.86
C LEU A 87 -13.75 16.41 22.65
N ALA A 88 -13.13 16.88 23.72
CA ALA A 88 -11.98 17.81 23.65
C ALA A 88 -10.65 17.08 23.36
N ALA A 89 -10.57 15.77 23.62
CA ALA A 89 -9.37 14.95 23.47
C ALA A 89 -9.63 13.70 22.62
N ILE A 90 -10.14 13.90 21.38
CA ILE A 90 -10.50 12.80 20.47
C ILE A 90 -9.26 12.04 20.06
N GLY A 91 -9.06 10.84 20.65
CA GLY A 91 -7.97 9.91 20.33
C GLY A 91 -8.35 8.86 19.27
N THR A 92 -9.63 8.77 18.88
CA THR A 92 -10.14 7.79 17.92
C THR A 92 -10.36 8.41 16.54
N LEU A 93 -10.27 7.58 15.48
CA LEU A 93 -10.51 8.03 14.12
C LEU A 93 -12.00 8.34 13.87
N GLY A 94 -12.92 7.48 14.38
CA GLY A 94 -14.36 7.65 14.34
C GLY A 94 -14.94 8.01 15.73
N PHE A 95 -15.87 8.96 15.82
CA PHE A 95 -16.45 9.38 17.12
C PHE A 95 -17.94 9.74 17.10
N ARG A 96 -18.54 9.96 15.91
CA ARG A 96 -19.89 10.55 15.79
C ARG A 96 -21.03 9.59 16.10
N GLY A 97 -20.80 8.25 16.05
CA GLY A 97 -21.84 7.24 16.26
C GLY A 97 -22.98 7.29 15.23
N GLU A 98 -22.69 7.72 14.00
CA GLU A 98 -23.70 7.90 12.94
C GLU A 98 -23.38 7.10 11.68
N ALA A 99 -22.12 6.67 11.50
CA ALA A 99 -21.66 6.08 10.26
C ALA A 99 -22.36 4.77 9.92
N LEU A 100 -22.45 3.82 10.85
CA LEU A 100 -23.11 2.53 10.62
C LEU A 100 -24.61 2.70 10.34
N ALA A 101 -25.30 3.56 11.11
CA ALA A 101 -26.70 3.90 10.89
C ALA A 101 -26.94 4.53 9.50
N ALA A 102 -26.04 5.44 9.09
CA ALA A 102 -26.09 6.10 7.80
C ALA A 102 -25.88 5.11 6.64
N ILE A 103 -24.86 4.22 6.73
CA ILE A 103 -24.58 3.19 5.73
C ILE A 103 -25.78 2.24 5.59
N ALA A 104 -26.30 1.73 6.72
CA ALA A 104 -27.42 0.81 6.72
C ALA A 104 -28.68 1.44 6.11
N SER A 105 -28.93 2.73 6.34
CA SER A 105 -30.14 3.41 5.83
C SER A 105 -30.20 3.52 4.31
N VAL A 106 -29.07 3.39 3.62
CA VAL A 106 -28.97 3.55 2.14
C VAL A 106 -28.50 2.26 1.43
N SER A 107 -28.55 1.13 2.12
CA SER A 107 -28.08 -0.16 1.57
C SER A 107 -28.81 -1.35 2.16
N HIS A 108 -28.58 -2.54 1.60
CA HIS A 108 -28.82 -3.82 2.27
C HIS A 108 -27.53 -4.20 2.99
N LEU A 109 -27.57 -4.37 4.31
CA LEU A 109 -26.38 -4.56 5.13
C LEU A 109 -26.50 -5.87 5.93
N ASP A 110 -25.43 -6.66 5.88
CA ASP A 110 -25.25 -7.81 6.76
C ASP A 110 -24.01 -7.59 7.61
N ILE A 111 -24.09 -7.84 8.89
CA ILE A 111 -22.96 -7.85 9.80
C ILE A 111 -22.84 -9.23 10.45
N PHE A 112 -21.62 -9.73 10.50
CA PHE A 112 -21.21 -10.91 11.26
C PHE A 112 -20.16 -10.45 12.24
N SER A 113 -20.34 -10.73 13.52
CA SER A 113 -19.36 -10.35 14.52
C SER A 113 -19.25 -11.38 15.63
N ARG A 114 -18.01 -11.59 16.10
CA ARG A 114 -17.71 -12.40 17.26
C ARG A 114 -16.68 -11.69 18.12
N GLN A 115 -17.00 -11.49 19.38
CA GLN A 115 -16.04 -10.95 20.33
C GLN A 115 -14.89 -11.92 20.58
N THR A 116 -13.72 -11.35 20.83
CA THR A 116 -12.52 -12.11 21.21
C THR A 116 -12.81 -12.99 22.42
N GLY A 117 -12.53 -14.29 22.29
CA GLY A 117 -12.77 -15.30 23.34
C GLY A 117 -14.23 -15.78 23.47
N ALA A 118 -15.16 -15.27 22.67
CA ALA A 118 -16.54 -15.76 22.67
C ALA A 118 -16.66 -17.11 21.91
N ALA A 119 -17.49 -18.02 22.43
CA ALA A 119 -17.71 -19.34 21.84
C ALA A 119 -18.44 -19.28 20.48
N SER A 120 -19.34 -18.31 20.31
CA SER A 120 -20.12 -18.11 19.09
C SER A 120 -20.25 -16.63 18.78
N GLY A 121 -20.42 -16.31 17.51
CA GLY A 121 -20.77 -14.97 17.04
C GLY A 121 -22.26 -14.81 16.78
N ALA A 122 -22.61 -13.66 16.24
CA ALA A 122 -23.94 -13.35 15.79
C ALA A 122 -23.93 -12.65 14.43
N THR A 123 -25.06 -12.71 13.74
CA THR A 123 -25.33 -11.93 12.54
C THR A 123 -26.56 -11.06 12.73
N LEU A 124 -26.55 -9.89 12.12
CA LEU A 124 -27.70 -9.01 12.02
C LEU A 124 -27.85 -8.57 10.57
N HIS A 125 -29.07 -8.67 10.07
CA HIS A 125 -29.45 -8.21 8.73
C HIS A 125 -30.26 -6.93 8.82
N LEU A 126 -29.94 -5.95 7.98
CA LEU A 126 -30.63 -4.66 7.90
C LEU A 126 -31.03 -4.35 6.46
N ASP A 127 -32.27 -3.89 6.28
CA ASP A 127 -32.78 -3.38 5.02
C ASP A 127 -33.21 -1.92 5.15
N GLY A 128 -32.50 -1.02 4.47
CA GLY A 128 -32.75 0.43 4.58
C GLY A 128 -32.71 0.96 6.01
N GLY A 129 -31.83 0.41 6.85
CA GLY A 129 -31.65 0.75 8.25
C GLY A 129 -32.66 0.08 9.21
N LYS A 130 -33.56 -0.78 8.71
CA LYS A 130 -34.47 -1.53 9.56
C LYS A 130 -33.84 -2.89 9.89
N PRO A 131 -33.63 -3.21 11.19
CA PRO A 131 -33.14 -4.52 11.58
C PRO A 131 -34.20 -5.58 11.30
N LEU A 132 -33.81 -6.71 10.69
CA LEU A 132 -34.69 -7.84 10.43
C LEU A 132 -34.62 -8.86 11.57
N SER A 133 -33.45 -9.41 11.85
CA SER A 133 -33.23 -10.40 12.90
C SER A 133 -31.78 -10.39 13.38
N VAL A 134 -31.58 -10.75 14.66
CA VAL A 134 -30.26 -11.12 15.21
C VAL A 134 -30.27 -12.63 15.39
N GLU A 135 -29.32 -13.31 14.80
CA GLU A 135 -29.22 -14.77 14.83
C GLU A 135 -27.81 -15.21 15.24
N PRO A 136 -27.67 -16.33 15.96
CA PRO A 136 -26.36 -16.91 16.21
C PRO A 136 -25.67 -17.27 14.89
N ALA A 137 -24.39 -16.97 14.77
CA ALA A 137 -23.60 -17.25 13.57
C ALA A 137 -22.23 -17.83 13.93
N GLY A 138 -21.78 -18.80 13.12
CA GLY A 138 -20.42 -19.30 13.16
C GLY A 138 -19.54 -18.39 12.31
N CYS A 139 -18.81 -17.47 12.93
CA CYS A 139 -17.88 -16.58 12.26
C CYS A 139 -16.54 -16.48 13.01
N PRO A 140 -15.45 -16.06 12.36
CA PRO A 140 -14.18 -15.76 13.01
C PRO A 140 -14.32 -14.65 14.05
N GLU A 141 -13.35 -14.50 14.93
CA GLU A 141 -13.22 -13.34 15.82
C GLU A 141 -13.03 -12.07 14.98
N GLY A 142 -13.59 -10.94 15.46
CA GLY A 142 -13.63 -9.67 14.73
C GLY A 142 -14.98 -9.39 14.11
N THR A 143 -15.00 -8.55 13.06
CA THR A 143 -16.23 -8.10 12.42
C THR A 143 -16.14 -8.20 10.90
N SER A 144 -17.21 -8.64 10.25
CA SER A 144 -17.37 -8.61 8.79
C SER A 144 -18.65 -7.89 8.43
N ILE A 145 -18.57 -6.77 7.74
CA ILE A 145 -19.70 -5.97 7.28
C ILE A 145 -19.78 -6.09 5.77
N ILE A 146 -20.95 -6.49 5.27
CA ILE A 146 -21.25 -6.63 3.85
C ILE A 146 -22.33 -5.60 3.51
N VAL A 147 -22.04 -4.73 2.58
CA VAL A 147 -22.94 -3.70 2.04
C VAL A 147 -23.27 -4.05 0.61
N ARG A 148 -24.57 -4.20 0.30
CA ARG A 148 -25.06 -4.49 -1.04
C ARG A 148 -25.98 -3.37 -1.52
N ASP A 149 -25.97 -3.16 -2.82
CA ASP A 149 -26.86 -2.25 -3.54
C ASP A 149 -26.89 -0.84 -2.91
N LEU A 150 -25.69 -0.28 -2.71
CA LEU A 150 -25.54 1.03 -2.10
C LEU A 150 -26.30 2.10 -2.89
N PHE A 151 -27.12 2.88 -2.19
CA PHE A 151 -28.01 3.91 -2.74
C PHE A 151 -29.24 3.38 -3.51
N TYR A 152 -29.63 2.10 -3.34
CA TYR A 152 -30.81 1.53 -4.02
C TYR A 152 -32.09 2.35 -3.76
N ASN A 153 -32.24 2.92 -2.58
CA ASN A 153 -33.40 3.71 -2.16
C ASN A 153 -33.18 5.25 -2.31
N THR A 154 -32.05 5.66 -2.86
CA THR A 154 -31.69 7.05 -3.12
C THR A 154 -31.25 7.27 -4.56
N PRO A 155 -32.17 7.12 -5.56
CA PRO A 155 -31.82 7.11 -6.99
C PRO A 155 -31.22 8.43 -7.48
N ALA A 156 -31.55 9.55 -6.84
CA ALA A 156 -30.93 10.84 -7.14
C ALA A 156 -29.41 10.77 -6.88
N ARG A 157 -29.00 10.18 -5.76
CA ARG A 157 -27.58 10.04 -5.41
C ARG A 157 -26.87 9.07 -6.34
N LEU A 158 -27.49 7.94 -6.68
CA LEU A 158 -26.94 6.96 -7.61
C LEU A 158 -26.59 7.59 -8.96
N LYS A 159 -27.38 8.55 -9.44
CA LYS A 159 -27.13 9.31 -10.69
C LYS A 159 -25.87 10.20 -10.63
N PHE A 160 -25.42 10.60 -9.44
CA PHE A 160 -24.21 11.40 -9.26
C PHE A 160 -22.93 10.54 -9.08
N MET A 161 -23.07 9.23 -9.02
CA MET A 161 -21.90 8.34 -8.92
C MET A 161 -21.11 8.36 -10.23
N LYS A 162 -19.80 8.29 -10.08
CA LYS A 162 -18.90 8.15 -11.23
C LYS A 162 -18.95 6.72 -11.76
N GLN A 163 -18.26 6.48 -12.88
CA GLN A 163 -18.09 5.14 -13.40
C GLN A 163 -17.40 4.22 -12.36
N ASP A 164 -17.73 2.95 -12.34
CA ASP A 164 -17.24 1.94 -11.40
C ASP A 164 -15.71 1.97 -11.25
N ARG A 165 -15.01 2.11 -12.38
CA ARG A 165 -13.55 2.23 -12.38
C ARG A 165 -13.05 3.44 -11.58
N ALA A 166 -13.74 4.57 -11.66
CA ALA A 166 -13.35 5.79 -10.95
C ALA A 166 -13.65 5.69 -9.45
N GLU A 167 -14.79 5.05 -9.08
CA GLU A 167 -15.13 4.76 -7.68
C GLU A 167 -14.13 3.77 -7.07
N ALA A 168 -13.81 2.68 -7.76
CA ALA A 168 -12.81 1.71 -7.33
C ALA A 168 -11.42 2.35 -7.16
N THR A 169 -11.01 3.24 -8.07
CA THR A 169 -9.74 3.97 -7.96
C THR A 169 -9.72 4.88 -6.72
N ALA A 170 -10.86 5.49 -6.38
CA ALA A 170 -10.97 6.32 -5.17
C ALA A 170 -10.84 5.47 -3.90
N ILE A 171 -11.44 4.26 -3.89
CA ILE A 171 -11.30 3.30 -2.79
C ILE A 171 -9.85 2.82 -2.66
N ALA A 172 -9.21 2.45 -3.77
CA ALA A 172 -7.83 1.99 -3.76
C ALA A 172 -6.86 3.08 -3.23
N GLY A 173 -7.03 4.32 -3.66
CA GLY A 173 -6.26 5.44 -3.14
C GLY A 173 -6.48 5.69 -1.66
N LEU A 174 -7.71 5.57 -1.17
CA LEU A 174 -8.03 5.68 0.25
C LEU A 174 -7.38 4.55 1.07
N ALA A 175 -7.54 3.29 0.62
CA ALA A 175 -6.95 2.13 1.28
C ALA A 175 -5.42 2.23 1.34
N ALA A 176 -4.77 2.69 0.27
CA ALA A 176 -3.33 2.95 0.24
C ALA A 176 -2.93 4.02 1.27
N HIS A 177 -3.66 5.15 1.38
CA HIS A 177 -3.34 6.17 2.37
C HIS A 177 -3.49 5.67 3.81
N ILE A 178 -4.55 4.89 4.10
CA ILE A 178 -4.75 4.30 5.43
C ILE A 178 -3.64 3.28 5.75
N ALA A 179 -3.28 2.42 4.79
CA ALA A 179 -2.21 1.46 4.96
C ALA A 179 -0.83 2.11 5.19
N LEU A 180 -0.56 3.25 4.54
CA LEU A 180 0.67 4.01 4.75
C LEU A 180 0.73 4.67 6.13
N SER A 181 -0.42 5.03 6.73
CA SER A 181 -0.47 5.62 8.07
C SER A 181 -0.47 4.59 9.19
N HIS A 182 -0.76 3.32 8.89
CA HIS A 182 -0.81 2.22 9.86
C HIS A 182 0.02 1.02 9.37
N PRO A 183 1.35 1.14 9.33
CA PRO A 183 2.23 0.08 8.83
C PRO A 183 2.24 -1.19 9.68
N ASP A 184 1.70 -1.13 10.90
CA ASP A 184 1.52 -2.23 11.85
C ASP A 184 0.25 -3.06 11.58
N ILE A 185 -0.60 -2.63 10.64
CA ILE A 185 -1.81 -3.34 10.23
C ILE A 185 -1.63 -3.88 8.80
N SER A 186 -1.98 -5.14 8.60
CA SER A 186 -2.05 -5.76 7.27
C SER A 186 -3.37 -5.38 6.59
N PHE A 187 -3.28 -4.62 5.50
CA PHE A 187 -4.42 -4.26 4.67
C PHE A 187 -4.41 -5.04 3.37
N ARG A 188 -5.55 -5.62 3.02
CA ARG A 188 -5.76 -6.33 1.77
C ARG A 188 -6.94 -5.75 1.02
N LEU A 189 -6.74 -5.33 -0.22
CA LEU A 189 -7.81 -4.84 -1.11
C LEU A 189 -8.01 -5.81 -2.27
N ILE A 190 -9.23 -6.33 -2.40
CA ILE A 190 -9.64 -7.23 -3.47
C ILE A 190 -10.72 -6.52 -4.30
N LYS A 191 -10.45 -6.32 -5.57
CA LYS A 191 -11.37 -5.70 -6.52
C LYS A 191 -11.73 -6.69 -7.63
N ASP A 192 -13.02 -6.93 -7.80
CA ASP A 192 -13.54 -7.81 -8.84
C ASP A 192 -12.80 -9.18 -8.85
N GLY A 193 -12.53 -9.72 -7.65
CA GLY A 193 -11.84 -11.00 -7.44
C GLY A 193 -10.32 -10.96 -7.61
N ARG A 194 -9.71 -9.78 -7.84
CA ARG A 194 -8.26 -9.61 -7.97
C ARG A 194 -7.71 -8.79 -6.81
N GLU A 195 -6.60 -9.25 -6.25
CA GLU A 195 -5.87 -8.49 -5.23
C GLU A 195 -5.13 -7.30 -5.87
N GLU A 196 -5.46 -6.08 -5.43
CA GLU A 196 -4.81 -4.83 -5.89
C GLU A 196 -3.80 -4.28 -4.88
N LEU A 197 -4.00 -4.52 -3.59
CA LEU A 197 -3.12 -4.07 -2.52
C LEU A 197 -3.02 -5.15 -1.45
N HIS A 198 -1.80 -5.37 -0.96
CA HIS A 198 -1.55 -6.18 0.22
C HIS A 198 -0.33 -5.66 0.98
N THR A 199 -0.54 -5.09 2.16
CA THR A 199 0.54 -4.65 3.05
C THR A 199 0.80 -5.71 4.13
N PRO A 200 2.07 -5.91 4.55
CA PRO A 200 2.41 -7.01 5.46
C PRO A 200 1.99 -6.79 6.91
N GLY A 201 1.78 -5.54 7.36
CA GLY A 201 1.49 -5.25 8.78
C GLY A 201 2.68 -5.50 9.72
N ASP A 202 3.90 -5.35 9.22
CA ASP A 202 5.15 -5.65 9.95
C ASP A 202 5.69 -4.47 10.78
N GLY A 203 4.94 -3.38 10.85
CA GLY A 203 5.31 -2.16 11.56
C GLY A 203 6.39 -1.32 10.83
N LYS A 204 6.81 -1.71 9.63
CA LYS A 204 7.84 -1.00 8.87
C LYS A 204 7.20 -0.09 7.82
N PRO A 205 7.33 1.24 7.95
CA PRO A 205 6.75 2.17 6.98
C PRO A 205 7.23 1.93 5.54
N LEU A 206 8.48 1.55 5.34
CA LEU A 206 9.03 1.26 4.01
C LEU A 206 8.37 0.04 3.34
N SER A 207 8.01 -0.99 4.13
CA SER A 207 7.27 -2.16 3.63
C SER A 207 5.87 -1.77 3.14
N ALA A 208 5.17 -0.91 3.89
CA ALA A 208 3.88 -0.36 3.49
C ALA A 208 4.00 0.49 2.21
N VAL A 209 5.03 1.34 2.10
CA VAL A 209 5.31 2.13 0.90
C VAL A 209 5.59 1.23 -0.31
N TYR A 210 6.40 0.19 -0.13
CA TYR A 210 6.70 -0.77 -1.20
C TYR A 210 5.43 -1.44 -1.74
N ALA A 211 4.55 -1.87 -0.84
CA ALA A 211 3.29 -2.52 -1.19
C ALA A 211 2.28 -1.55 -1.83
N ALA A 212 2.13 -0.33 -1.28
CA ALA A 212 1.12 0.63 -1.70
C ALA A 212 1.51 1.47 -2.93
N LEU A 213 2.78 1.88 -3.03
CA LEU A 213 3.27 2.80 -4.06
C LEU A 213 4.22 2.14 -5.07
N GLY A 214 4.56 0.87 -4.85
CA GLY A 214 5.34 0.05 -5.75
C GLY A 214 6.86 0.12 -5.53
N ARG A 215 7.53 -0.90 -6.07
CA ARG A 215 8.97 -1.13 -5.91
C ARG A 215 9.83 0.05 -6.34
N ASP A 216 9.58 0.58 -7.55
CA ASP A 216 10.42 1.63 -8.13
C ASP A 216 10.35 2.93 -7.34
N PHE A 217 9.20 3.20 -6.71
CA PHE A 217 9.06 4.34 -5.82
C PHE A 217 9.82 4.10 -4.51
N ALA A 218 9.64 2.95 -3.89
CA ALA A 218 10.26 2.60 -2.61
C ALA A 218 11.81 2.58 -2.67
N LEU A 219 12.38 2.05 -3.76
CA LEU A 219 13.84 2.01 -3.96
C LEU A 219 14.48 3.39 -4.22
N ALA A 220 13.66 4.36 -4.60
CA ALA A 220 14.13 5.73 -4.86
C ALA A 220 13.98 6.65 -3.64
N LEU A 221 13.66 6.12 -2.47
CA LEU A 221 13.38 6.90 -1.27
C LEU A 221 14.65 7.13 -0.43
N VAL A 222 14.65 8.27 0.26
CA VAL A 222 15.58 8.66 1.31
C VAL A 222 14.79 8.90 2.57
N GLU A 223 15.26 8.41 3.71
CA GLU A 223 14.61 8.64 5.00
C GLU A 223 14.75 10.09 5.47
N VAL A 224 13.65 10.64 5.98
CA VAL A 224 13.56 11.99 6.53
C VAL A 224 13.21 11.90 8.00
N HIS A 225 14.01 12.56 8.84
CA HIS A 225 13.75 12.73 10.26
C HIS A 225 14.08 14.16 10.63
N GLY A 226 13.14 14.84 11.28
CA GLY A 226 13.36 16.21 11.80
C GLY A 226 12.57 16.43 13.08
N ARG A 227 13.13 17.26 13.97
CA ARG A 227 12.49 17.65 15.22
C ARG A 227 12.74 19.12 15.52
N ASP A 228 11.70 19.81 15.96
CA ASP A 228 11.77 21.18 16.46
C ASP A 228 10.81 21.34 17.65
N GLY A 229 11.35 21.32 18.86
CA GLY A 229 10.58 21.33 20.10
C GLY A 229 9.66 20.10 20.20
N GLN A 230 8.35 20.36 20.17
CA GLN A 230 7.32 19.31 20.22
C GLN A 230 6.86 18.83 18.84
N LEU A 231 7.37 19.46 17.77
CA LEU A 231 7.07 19.07 16.40
C LEU A 231 8.09 18.03 15.93
N ALA A 232 7.60 17.03 15.20
CA ALA A 232 8.45 16.06 14.54
C ALA A 232 7.95 15.81 13.12
N VAL A 233 8.85 15.51 12.21
CA VAL A 233 8.54 14.98 10.88
C VAL A 233 9.36 13.72 10.64
N ASP A 234 8.68 12.66 10.25
CA ASP A 234 9.28 11.38 9.92
C ASP A 234 8.71 10.86 8.60
N GLY A 235 9.49 10.11 7.85
CA GLY A 235 9.04 9.49 6.61
C GLY A 235 10.10 9.42 5.52
N PHE A 236 9.68 9.68 4.29
CA PHE A 236 10.52 9.47 3.10
C PHE A 236 10.30 10.55 2.06
N VAL A 237 11.36 10.89 1.33
CA VAL A 237 11.33 11.71 0.11
C VAL A 237 12.08 10.99 -1.01
N THR A 238 11.73 11.25 -2.26
CA THR A 238 12.41 10.61 -3.41
C THR A 238 13.76 11.25 -3.67
N LYS A 239 14.73 10.46 -4.16
CA LYS A 239 15.97 11.01 -4.74
C LYS A 239 15.67 11.96 -5.88
N PRO A 240 16.46 13.01 -6.11
CA PRO A 240 16.22 14.00 -7.16
C PRO A 240 16.06 13.39 -8.57
N LEU A 241 16.79 12.31 -8.87
CA LEU A 241 16.70 11.61 -10.14
C LEU A 241 15.36 10.91 -10.38
N ALA A 242 14.58 10.64 -9.31
CA ALA A 242 13.28 9.96 -9.36
C ALA A 242 12.08 10.92 -9.45
N GLY A 243 12.31 12.20 -9.82
CA GLY A 243 11.26 13.20 -9.95
C GLY A 243 10.12 12.77 -10.89
N ARG A 244 8.87 13.08 -10.52
CA ARG A 244 7.64 12.68 -11.21
C ARG A 244 7.06 13.84 -12.03
N GLY A 245 6.25 13.52 -13.06
CA GLY A 245 5.58 14.55 -13.88
C GLY A 245 4.39 15.22 -13.19
N THR A 246 3.92 14.69 -12.06
CA THR A 246 2.78 15.20 -11.30
C THR A 246 3.03 15.12 -9.80
N ARG A 247 2.26 15.86 -9.00
CA ARG A 247 2.28 15.84 -7.52
C ARG A 247 1.54 14.64 -6.91
N GLY A 248 1.04 13.72 -7.71
CA GLY A 248 0.23 12.58 -7.24
C GLY A 248 0.93 11.61 -6.28
N MET A 249 2.26 11.69 -6.17
CA MET A 249 3.07 10.89 -5.25
C MET A 249 3.52 11.68 -4.01
N GLN A 250 2.90 12.81 -3.71
CA GLN A 250 3.11 13.56 -2.46
C GLN A 250 2.01 13.18 -1.49
N THR A 251 2.37 12.43 -0.45
CA THR A 251 1.45 11.96 0.58
C THR A 251 1.88 12.53 1.93
N PHE A 252 0.97 13.25 2.57
CA PHE A 252 1.21 13.90 3.86
C PHE A 252 0.24 13.38 4.90
N PHE A 253 0.76 13.16 6.09
CA PHE A 253 -0.01 12.83 7.28
C PHE A 253 0.27 13.85 8.37
N VAL A 254 -0.76 14.12 9.19
CA VAL A 254 -0.64 14.87 10.44
C VAL A 254 -1.23 14.01 11.56
N ASN A 255 -0.40 13.67 12.53
CA ASN A 255 -0.76 12.75 13.61
C ASN A 255 -1.40 11.44 13.07
N GLY A 256 -0.82 10.87 11.99
CA GLY A 256 -1.33 9.67 11.31
C GLY A 256 -2.52 9.88 10.39
N ARG A 257 -3.10 11.07 10.32
CA ARG A 257 -4.25 11.37 9.46
C ARG A 257 -3.80 11.92 8.11
N PHE A 258 -4.26 11.31 7.01
CA PHE A 258 -4.00 11.82 5.66
C PHE A 258 -4.57 13.21 5.45
N ILE A 259 -3.74 14.12 4.94
CA ILE A 259 -4.13 15.50 4.63
C ILE A 259 -3.63 15.94 3.25
N LYS A 260 -4.29 16.97 2.72
CA LYS A 260 -3.84 17.74 1.56
C LYS A 260 -3.43 19.11 2.05
N SER A 261 -2.15 19.45 1.93
CA SER A 261 -1.62 20.74 2.41
C SER A 261 -0.73 21.37 1.35
N GLN A 262 -1.10 22.58 0.94
CA GLN A 262 -0.26 23.38 0.04
C GLN A 262 1.02 23.83 0.75
N LEU A 263 0.96 24.08 2.05
CA LEU A 263 2.11 24.43 2.87
C LEU A 263 3.19 23.36 2.84
N LEU A 264 2.79 22.10 3.12
CA LEU A 264 3.73 20.96 3.13
C LEU A 264 4.25 20.66 1.72
N THR A 265 3.38 20.78 0.71
CA THR A 265 3.78 20.68 -0.70
C THR A 265 4.86 21.69 -1.04
N ALA A 266 4.67 22.97 -0.67
CA ALA A 266 5.63 24.02 -0.93
C ALA A 266 6.95 23.81 -0.16
N ALA A 267 6.89 23.38 1.10
CA ALA A 267 8.09 23.11 1.92
C ALA A 267 8.95 22.00 1.29
N VAL A 268 8.31 20.89 0.85
CA VAL A 268 9.04 19.80 0.18
C VAL A 268 9.58 20.27 -1.17
N GLU A 269 8.79 20.97 -2.00
CA GLU A 269 9.24 21.44 -3.31
C GLU A 269 10.39 22.45 -3.22
N GLU A 270 10.40 23.30 -2.19
CA GLU A 270 11.49 24.25 -1.92
C GLU A 270 12.80 23.53 -1.52
N ALA A 271 12.71 22.45 -0.73
CA ALA A 271 13.88 21.62 -0.40
C ALA A 271 14.52 21.00 -1.65
N TYR A 272 13.77 20.85 -2.74
CA TYR A 272 14.26 20.37 -4.03
C TYR A 272 14.64 21.49 -5.00
N ALA A 273 14.61 22.75 -4.59
CA ALA A 273 15.03 23.87 -5.43
C ALA A 273 16.44 23.60 -6.00
N ASN A 274 16.60 23.74 -7.29
CA ASN A 274 17.84 23.46 -8.03
C ASN A 274 18.36 22.01 -8.02
N ARG A 275 17.59 21.05 -7.48
CA ARG A 275 17.95 19.61 -7.42
C ARG A 275 17.12 18.77 -8.41
N LEU A 276 15.96 19.27 -8.85
CA LEU A 276 15.07 18.59 -9.82
C LEU A 276 15.15 19.21 -11.20
N MET A 277 14.93 18.40 -12.21
CA MET A 277 14.72 18.90 -13.57
C MET A 277 13.43 19.75 -13.65
N LYS A 278 13.44 20.79 -14.47
CA LYS A 278 12.28 21.66 -14.69
C LYS A 278 11.04 20.85 -15.08
N GLY A 279 9.92 21.11 -14.41
CA GLY A 279 8.65 20.42 -14.64
C GLY A 279 8.55 19.05 -13.98
N LYS A 280 9.47 18.68 -13.11
CA LYS A 280 9.38 17.49 -12.26
C LYS A 280 9.06 17.89 -10.82
N PHE A 281 8.38 16.99 -10.11
CA PHE A 281 7.97 17.14 -8.72
C PHE A 281 8.55 16.01 -7.88
N PRO A 282 8.94 16.27 -6.62
CA PRO A 282 9.36 15.22 -5.72
C PRO A 282 8.16 14.33 -5.34
N GLY A 283 8.41 13.06 -5.07
CA GLY A 283 7.49 12.21 -4.34
C GLY A 283 7.85 12.20 -2.86
N CYS A 284 6.88 12.03 -1.99
CA CYS A 284 7.13 11.90 -0.55
C CYS A 284 6.01 11.14 0.15
N VAL A 285 6.37 10.56 1.31
CA VAL A 285 5.44 10.04 2.32
C VAL A 285 5.94 10.57 3.65
N LEU A 286 5.31 11.62 4.17
CA LEU A 286 5.75 12.32 5.38
C LEU A 286 4.63 12.37 6.41
N ASN A 287 4.95 12.06 7.66
CA ASN A 287 4.08 12.24 8.82
C ASN A 287 4.62 13.36 9.70
N VAL A 288 3.82 14.39 9.90
CA VAL A 288 4.11 15.49 10.83
C VAL A 288 3.37 15.21 12.12
N THR A 289 4.10 15.08 13.20
CA THR A 289 3.57 14.88 14.56
C THR A 289 3.68 16.18 15.33
N LEU A 290 2.56 16.62 15.88
CA LEU A 290 2.48 17.86 16.67
C LEU A 290 1.36 17.76 17.71
N PRO A 291 1.41 18.56 18.79
CA PRO A 291 0.34 18.65 19.79
C PRO A 291 -1.01 19.00 19.15
N ALA A 292 -2.08 18.44 19.69
CA ALA A 292 -3.44 18.59 19.14
C ALA A 292 -3.92 20.06 19.16
N ASP A 293 -3.46 20.87 20.09
CA ASP A 293 -3.76 22.30 20.21
C ASP A 293 -3.02 23.17 19.15
N MET A 294 -2.02 22.61 18.46
CA MET A 294 -1.29 23.30 17.39
C MET A 294 -1.89 23.07 15.99
N VAL A 295 -2.95 22.28 15.86
CA VAL A 295 -3.60 22.00 14.58
C VAL A 295 -5.11 21.97 14.71
N ASP A 296 -5.81 22.74 13.87
CA ASP A 296 -7.25 22.61 13.71
C ASP A 296 -7.56 21.67 12.55
N VAL A 297 -8.14 20.50 12.86
CA VAL A 297 -8.54 19.48 11.89
C VAL A 297 -10.01 19.60 11.49
N ASN A 298 -10.80 20.47 12.14
CA ASN A 298 -12.22 20.63 11.88
C ASN A 298 -12.53 21.72 10.85
N VAL A 299 -11.66 21.88 9.86
CA VAL A 299 -11.79 22.90 8.82
C VAL A 299 -12.68 22.44 7.65
N HIS A 300 -12.72 21.14 7.37
CA HIS A 300 -13.43 20.56 6.22
C HIS A 300 -14.19 19.29 6.64
N PRO A 301 -15.41 19.03 6.13
CA PRO A 301 -16.18 17.83 6.48
C PRO A 301 -15.41 16.52 6.31
N ALA A 302 -14.65 16.38 5.21
CA ALA A 302 -13.80 15.20 4.97
C ALA A 302 -12.51 15.18 5.82
N LYS A 303 -12.24 16.23 6.62
CA LYS A 303 -11.05 16.37 7.47
C LYS A 303 -9.71 16.16 6.75
N THR A 304 -9.68 16.41 5.44
CA THR A 304 -8.46 16.29 4.62
C THR A 304 -7.67 17.59 4.52
N VAL A 305 -8.21 18.70 5.05
CA VAL A 305 -7.56 20.00 5.12
C VAL A 305 -7.45 20.37 6.59
N VAL A 306 -6.29 20.85 7.00
CA VAL A 306 -6.01 21.29 8.36
C VAL A 306 -5.45 22.70 8.35
N LYS A 307 -5.60 23.43 9.46
CA LYS A 307 -4.93 24.69 9.73
C LYS A 307 -3.90 24.50 10.84
N PHE A 308 -2.68 24.93 10.59
CA PHE A 308 -1.62 24.93 11.61
C PHE A 308 -1.64 26.28 12.36
N LEU A 309 -1.44 26.23 13.66
CA LEU A 309 -1.34 27.44 14.48
C LEU A 309 -0.08 28.25 14.11
N ASN A 310 1.02 27.56 13.84
CA ASN A 310 2.29 28.16 13.43
C ASN A 310 2.75 27.54 12.08
N GLU A 311 2.22 28.08 10.98
CA GLU A 311 2.51 27.60 9.62
C GLU A 311 4.02 27.70 9.29
N LYS A 312 4.68 28.78 9.74
CA LYS A 312 6.11 28.98 9.48
C LYS A 312 6.96 27.89 10.12
N GLN A 313 6.73 27.57 11.38
CA GLN A 313 7.48 26.54 12.08
C GLN A 313 7.32 25.15 11.44
N VAL A 314 6.10 24.81 11.01
CA VAL A 314 5.82 23.55 10.30
C VAL A 314 6.51 23.54 8.93
N PHE A 315 6.49 24.65 8.20
CA PHE A 315 7.19 24.79 6.93
C PHE A 315 8.70 24.60 7.11
N ASP A 316 9.30 25.35 8.02
CA ASP A 316 10.75 25.34 8.28
C ASP A 316 11.21 23.93 8.71
N LEU A 317 10.44 23.26 9.60
CA LEU A 317 10.73 21.88 10.02
C LEU A 317 10.79 20.91 8.83
N VAL A 318 9.76 20.91 7.98
CA VAL A 318 9.68 19.98 6.84
C VAL A 318 10.74 20.33 5.79
N TYR A 319 10.96 21.60 5.52
CA TYR A 319 11.97 22.07 4.57
C TYR A 319 13.39 21.62 5.00
N HIS A 320 13.78 21.91 6.24
CA HIS A 320 15.11 21.54 6.72
C HIS A 320 15.30 20.04 6.81
N ALA A 321 14.31 19.29 7.33
CA ALA A 321 14.40 17.84 7.42
C ALA A 321 14.56 17.17 6.04
N ALA A 322 13.80 17.64 5.04
CA ALA A 322 13.92 17.14 3.67
C ALA A 322 15.26 17.54 3.03
N SER A 323 15.70 18.78 3.21
CA SER A 323 16.99 19.26 2.69
C SER A 323 18.16 18.47 3.28
N ASP A 324 18.19 18.31 4.59
CA ASP A 324 19.24 17.56 5.31
C ASP A 324 19.30 16.10 4.89
N ALA A 325 18.12 15.47 4.63
CA ALA A 325 18.05 14.11 4.13
C ALA A 325 18.67 13.99 2.73
N LEU A 326 18.37 14.94 1.84
CA LEU A 326 18.92 14.98 0.48
C LEU A 326 20.42 15.25 0.48
N ASP A 327 20.91 16.09 1.38
CA ASP A 327 22.35 16.41 1.51
C ASP A 327 23.13 15.19 2.02
N ARG A 328 22.57 14.44 2.95
CA ARG A 328 23.15 13.18 3.43
C ARG A 328 23.23 12.10 2.36
N ASP A 329 22.18 11.94 1.54
CA ASP A 329 22.18 10.95 0.44
C ASP A 329 23.15 11.35 -0.69
N GLY A 330 23.35 12.66 -0.92
CA GLY A 330 24.30 13.19 -1.91
C GLY A 330 25.74 13.30 -1.41
N ALA A 331 25.98 13.13 -0.12
CA ALA A 331 27.33 13.14 0.42
C ALA A 331 28.10 11.89 -0.08
N PRO A 332 29.35 12.07 -0.59
CA PRO A 332 30.17 10.91 -0.91
C PRO A 332 30.33 10.07 0.36
N GLU A 333 30.06 8.76 0.23
CA GLU A 333 30.37 7.84 1.34
C GLU A 333 31.78 8.13 1.84
N PRO A 334 31.97 8.40 3.16
CA PRO A 334 33.32 8.52 3.68
C PRO A 334 34.02 7.22 3.28
N LEU A 335 35.04 7.35 2.41
CA LEU A 335 35.90 6.24 2.09
C LEU A 335 36.36 5.68 3.44
N HIS A 336 35.73 4.59 3.89
CA HIS A 336 36.27 3.79 4.96
C HIS A 336 37.60 3.29 4.43
N THR A 337 38.64 4.11 4.61
CA THR A 337 40.00 3.62 4.60
C THR A 337 40.06 2.67 5.78
N SER A 338 39.64 1.42 5.57
CA SER A 338 40.05 0.34 6.43
C SER A 338 41.54 0.57 6.63
N PRO A 339 42.06 0.69 7.85
CA PRO A 339 43.48 0.86 8.05
C PRO A 339 44.12 -0.29 7.25
N ARG A 340 44.80 0.10 6.17
CA ARG A 340 45.52 -0.85 5.33
C ARG A 340 46.41 -1.62 6.31
N PRO A 341 46.24 -2.96 6.41
CA PRO A 341 47.11 -3.72 7.30
C PRO A 341 48.53 -3.24 6.99
N ALA A 342 49.23 -2.79 8.03
CA ALA A 342 50.61 -2.30 7.84
C ALA A 342 51.31 -3.31 6.95
N ALA A 343 51.79 -2.81 5.80
CA ALA A 343 52.44 -3.66 4.82
C ALA A 343 53.52 -4.42 5.57
N GLN A 344 53.32 -5.74 5.76
CA GLN A 344 54.37 -6.60 6.27
C GLN A 344 55.53 -6.38 5.34
N ALA A 345 56.68 -6.02 5.92
CA ALA A 345 57.91 -5.84 5.18
C ALA A 345 58.06 -7.02 4.24
N PRO A 346 58.37 -6.81 2.95
CA PRO A 346 58.48 -7.87 1.98
C PRO A 346 59.46 -8.91 2.54
N LYS A 347 58.97 -10.14 2.75
CA LYS A 347 59.86 -11.26 3.05
C LYS A 347 60.93 -11.27 1.98
N PRO A 348 62.23 -11.47 2.32
CA PRO A 348 63.27 -11.51 1.32
C PRO A 348 62.87 -12.51 0.24
N GLN A 349 62.77 -12.06 -0.98
CA GLN A 349 62.54 -12.93 -2.13
C GLN A 349 63.76 -13.86 -2.19
N GLU A 350 63.54 -15.17 -1.95
CA GLU A 350 64.56 -16.15 -2.31
C GLU A 350 64.81 -15.98 -3.82
N PHE A 351 66.02 -15.50 -4.15
CA PHE A 351 66.46 -15.42 -5.51
C PHE A 351 66.40 -16.83 -6.12
N TYR A 352 65.59 -16.99 -7.14
CA TYR A 352 65.55 -18.23 -7.91
C TYR A 352 66.98 -18.51 -8.40
N ARG A 353 67.56 -19.56 -7.83
CA ARG A 353 68.84 -20.03 -8.31
C ARG A 353 68.64 -20.63 -9.69
N SER A 354 69.22 -20.05 -10.74
CA SER A 354 69.17 -20.60 -12.05
C SER A 354 69.85 -21.98 -12.09
N MET A 355 69.03 -23.01 -12.17
CA MET A 355 69.52 -24.37 -12.33
C MET A 355 69.93 -24.56 -13.80
N THR A 356 71.06 -25.24 -14.02
CA THR A 356 71.45 -25.66 -15.33
C THR A 356 70.57 -26.78 -15.88
N ALA A 357 70.45 -26.92 -17.18
CA ALA A 357 69.62 -27.95 -17.80
C ALA A 357 69.98 -29.40 -17.37
N GLN A 358 71.20 -29.59 -16.89
CA GLN A 358 71.67 -30.87 -16.34
C GLN A 358 71.12 -31.12 -14.91
N GLU A 359 71.14 -30.13 -14.05
CA GLU A 359 70.59 -30.22 -12.70
C GLU A 359 69.09 -30.45 -12.71
N TRP A 360 68.35 -29.79 -13.62
CA TRP A 360 66.90 -29.96 -13.79
C TRP A 360 66.56 -31.40 -14.29
N ARG A 361 67.35 -31.96 -15.19
CA ARG A 361 67.16 -33.35 -15.65
C ARG A 361 67.41 -34.37 -14.56
N ALA A 362 68.46 -34.22 -13.76
CA ALA A 362 68.78 -35.10 -12.65
C ALA A 362 67.69 -35.10 -11.58
N GLN A 363 67.09 -33.96 -11.28
CA GLN A 363 66.03 -33.80 -10.29
C GLN A 363 64.67 -34.37 -10.75
N ASN A 364 64.40 -34.39 -12.07
CA ASN A 364 63.19 -34.96 -12.62
C ASN A 364 63.29 -36.46 -12.98
N GLU A 365 64.46 -36.99 -13.15
CA GLU A 365 64.65 -38.46 -13.30
C GLU A 365 64.38 -39.19 -12.01
N ALA A 366 64.66 -38.58 -10.84
CA ALA A 366 64.34 -39.13 -9.54
C ALA A 366 62.84 -39.14 -9.16
N LYS A 367 61.99 -38.45 -9.93
CA LYS A 367 60.53 -38.33 -9.71
C LYS A 367 59.67 -39.08 -10.74
N ARG A 368 60.25 -39.94 -11.57
CA ARG A 368 59.48 -40.71 -12.56
C ARG A 368 58.79 -41.88 -11.89
N PRO A 369 57.46 -41.94 -11.84
CA PRO A 369 56.75 -43.12 -11.34
C PRO A 369 56.96 -44.28 -12.32
N GLU A 370 57.18 -45.48 -11.75
CA GLU A 370 57.31 -46.73 -12.52
C GLU A 370 56.02 -46.98 -13.33
N PRO A 371 56.18 -47.48 -14.59
CA PRO A 371 55.01 -47.78 -15.44
C PRO A 371 54.26 -49.00 -14.84
N PRO A 372 52.92 -48.98 -14.88
CA PRO A 372 52.12 -50.10 -14.39
C PRO A 372 52.33 -51.34 -15.26
N LYS A 373 52.50 -52.49 -14.60
CA LYS A 373 52.57 -53.81 -15.24
C LYS A 373 51.25 -54.09 -15.97
N ARG A 374 51.34 -54.39 -17.24
CA ARG A 374 50.23 -54.86 -18.07
C ARG A 374 50.05 -56.34 -17.86
N ASP A 375 48.93 -56.76 -17.27
CA ASP A 375 48.40 -58.10 -17.41
C ASP A 375 46.88 -58.00 -17.61
N ALA A 376 46.44 -58.14 -18.87
CA ALA A 376 45.21 -58.81 -19.28
C ALA A 376 44.91 -58.54 -20.76
N PRO A 377 44.23 -59.45 -21.46
CA PRO A 377 44.32 -59.55 -22.92
C PRO A 377 43.37 -58.60 -23.67
N PHE A 378 43.84 -58.23 -24.80
CA PHE A 378 43.20 -57.37 -25.80
C PHE A 378 42.05 -58.14 -26.50
N ILE A 379 40.81 -57.67 -26.45
CA ILE A 379 39.78 -58.09 -27.37
C ILE A 379 39.62 -56.97 -28.43
N ALA A 380 39.96 -57.35 -29.63
CA ALA A 380 39.81 -56.50 -30.82
C ALA A 380 38.34 -56.42 -31.24
N VAL A 381 37.79 -55.25 -31.32
CA VAL A 381 36.52 -55.00 -32.07
C VAL A 381 36.84 -54.15 -33.26
N THR A 382 36.51 -54.69 -34.39
CA THR A 382 36.72 -54.20 -35.74
C THR A 382 35.97 -52.91 -36.03
N SER A 383 36.64 -52.07 -36.77
CA SER A 383 36.17 -50.81 -37.35
C SER A 383 34.94 -50.94 -38.27
N ALA A 384 34.02 -50.01 -38.17
CA ALA A 384 33.20 -49.59 -39.27
C ALA A 384 33.29 -48.08 -39.39
N SER A 385 33.83 -47.67 -40.48
CA SER A 385 33.90 -46.29 -40.96
C SER A 385 32.53 -45.78 -41.40
N SER A 386 32.16 -44.56 -41.02
CA SER A 386 31.40 -43.70 -41.91
C SER A 386 31.70 -42.24 -41.58
N GLU A 387 32.08 -41.56 -42.61
CA GLU A 387 32.31 -40.13 -42.78
C GLU A 387 31.08 -39.32 -42.36
N LEU A 388 31.31 -38.18 -41.76
CA LEU A 388 30.68 -36.94 -42.16
C LEU A 388 31.27 -35.78 -41.32
N GLY A 389 32.09 -35.01 -42.00
CA GLY A 389 32.60 -33.73 -41.51
C GLY A 389 31.51 -32.68 -41.55
N GLY A 390 31.46 -31.87 -40.51
CA GLY A 390 30.64 -30.68 -40.44
C GLY A 390 31.13 -29.75 -39.33
N ARG A 391 31.97 -28.77 -39.73
CA ARG A 391 32.32 -27.66 -38.86
C ARG A 391 31.07 -26.82 -38.60
N VAL A 392 30.58 -26.72 -37.38
CA VAL A 392 29.53 -25.81 -36.98
C VAL A 392 30.19 -24.49 -36.53
N SER A 393 29.89 -23.40 -37.25
CA SER A 393 30.29 -22.03 -36.93
C SER A 393 29.40 -21.47 -35.84
N VAL A 394 29.97 -20.64 -34.95
CA VAL A 394 29.29 -19.98 -33.83
C VAL A 394 28.20 -18.95 -34.24
N SER A 395 28.04 -18.72 -35.55
CA SER A 395 27.06 -17.77 -36.13
C SER A 395 25.63 -18.31 -36.22
N ASP A 396 25.37 -19.61 -36.01
CA ASP A 396 24.04 -20.20 -36.24
C ASP A 396 23.12 -20.24 -35.01
N PHE A 397 23.55 -19.71 -33.86
CA PHE A 397 22.74 -19.72 -32.62
C PHE A 397 21.88 -18.47 -32.43
N VAL A 398 21.86 -17.50 -33.33
CA VAL A 398 21.15 -16.20 -33.14
C VAL A 398 19.86 -16.05 -33.97
N ARG A 399 19.39 -17.06 -34.65
CA ARG A 399 18.15 -16.95 -35.45
C ARG A 399 17.22 -18.13 -35.28
N ARG A 400 16.48 -18.17 -34.15
CA ARG A 400 15.17 -18.83 -34.06
C ARG A 400 14.34 -18.19 -32.97
N THR A 401 13.76 -17.02 -33.21
CA THR A 401 12.52 -16.56 -32.55
C THR A 401 11.35 -17.01 -33.42
N PRO A 402 10.29 -17.67 -32.84
CA PRO A 402 9.13 -18.02 -33.62
C PRO A 402 8.27 -16.78 -33.90
N ALA A 403 7.79 -16.65 -35.13
CA ALA A 403 6.89 -15.61 -35.58
C ALA A 403 5.50 -15.75 -34.91
N PRO A 404 4.78 -14.63 -34.67
CA PRO A 404 3.42 -14.67 -34.14
C PRO A 404 2.44 -15.20 -35.19
N PRO A 405 1.33 -15.86 -34.76
CA PRO A 405 0.36 -16.46 -35.69
C PRO A 405 -0.42 -15.40 -36.47
N ALA A 406 -0.64 -15.69 -37.75
CA ALA A 406 -1.38 -14.86 -38.71
C ALA A 406 -2.87 -14.72 -38.31
N LYS A 407 -3.41 -13.48 -38.37
CA LYS A 407 -4.84 -13.19 -38.24
C LYS A 407 -5.63 -13.82 -39.39
N LYS A 408 -6.73 -14.50 -39.07
CA LYS A 408 -7.74 -14.93 -40.02
C LYS A 408 -8.51 -13.72 -40.56
N PRO A 409 -9.00 -13.74 -41.82
CA PRO A 409 -9.81 -12.67 -42.37
C PRO A 409 -11.23 -12.68 -41.76
N GLU A 410 -11.72 -11.50 -41.45
CA GLU A 410 -13.10 -11.26 -40.99
C GLU A 410 -14.05 -11.37 -42.18
N ASP A 411 -15.07 -12.21 -42.02
CA ASP A 411 -16.21 -12.28 -42.94
C ASP A 411 -17.09 -11.03 -42.75
N GLY A 412 -17.40 -10.41 -43.88
CA GLY A 412 -18.21 -9.21 -43.93
C GLY A 412 -19.66 -9.46 -43.55
N HIS A 413 -20.16 -8.73 -42.56
CA HIS A 413 -21.61 -8.60 -42.33
C HIS A 413 -22.12 -7.30 -42.97
N ILE A 414 -22.98 -7.52 -43.94
CA ILE A 414 -23.79 -6.52 -44.67
C ILE A 414 -24.83 -5.95 -43.70
N LEU A 415 -24.81 -4.61 -43.51
CA LEU A 415 -25.86 -3.88 -42.81
C LEU A 415 -27.11 -3.73 -43.71
N PRO A 416 -28.34 -3.95 -43.21
CA PRO A 416 -29.54 -3.56 -43.95
C PRO A 416 -29.81 -2.08 -43.84
N LYS A 417 -30.18 -1.47 -44.98
CA LYS A 417 -30.62 -0.08 -45.11
C LYS A 417 -31.95 0.13 -44.38
N MET A 418 -32.03 1.18 -43.58
CA MET A 418 -33.30 1.75 -43.14
C MET A 418 -33.95 2.48 -44.32
N VAL A 419 -35.23 2.20 -44.54
CA VAL A 419 -36.17 2.95 -45.37
C VAL A 419 -37.29 3.41 -44.45
N GLU A 420 -37.56 4.72 -44.48
CA GLU A 420 -38.65 5.51 -43.94
C GLU A 420 -38.92 5.50 -42.45
#